data_b5365b7c02756a55f169a61a4d606c96
#
_entry.id   b5365b7c02756a55f169a61a4d606c96
#
_cell.length_a   1.000
_cell.length_b   1.000
_cell.length_c   1.000
_cell.angle_alpha   90.00
_cell.angle_beta   90.00
_cell.angle_gamma   90.00
#
_symmetry.space_group_name_H-M   'P 1'
#
loop_
_entity.id
_entity.type
_entity.pdbx_description
1 polymer ?
#
loop_
_entity_poly.entity_id
_entity_poly.type
_entity_poly.pdbx_seq_one_letter_code
_entity_poly.pdbx_strand_id
1 'polypeptide(L)'
;PFFYLDTMAEQLKATFLRKKERNQAAFVAFLTAGFPTKDDTLDLLFALERGGADVIEVGVPFSDPQADGPVIQESNNIALEQGIDYAQCLSIIKEARARGLQVPIILMGYYNPLHAYGEERAVRDARAAGANGFIVVDLLPEEAGQFLHACRQEKMAFVPLVAPTTDVERVRYLSTLADAFIYVVSRLGTTGASNTVSSSLGDLLAKIRSGTDVPLAVGF
;
A
#
# COMPACT_ATOMS: atom_id res chain seq x y z
N PRO A 1 3.25 21.32 -19.51
CA PRO A 1 3.64 21.88 -18.22
C PRO A 1 3.69 20.75 -17.22
N PHE A 2 4.90 20.44 -16.73
CA PHE A 2 5.08 19.55 -15.60
C PHE A 2 4.53 20.31 -14.39
N PHE A 3 3.33 19.96 -13.93
CA PHE A 3 2.89 20.33 -12.60
C PHE A 3 3.86 19.64 -11.63
N TYR A 4 4.64 20.41 -10.92
CA TYR A 4 5.35 19.95 -9.74
C TYR A 4 4.28 19.44 -8.77
N LEU A 5 4.16 18.14 -8.66
CA LEU A 5 3.29 17.52 -7.64
C LEU A 5 4.05 17.65 -6.32
N ASP A 6 3.65 18.63 -5.51
CA ASP A 6 4.42 19.07 -4.34
C ASP A 6 4.42 18.06 -3.19
N THR A 7 3.59 17.01 -3.24
CA THR A 7 3.47 16.07 -2.13
C THR A 7 3.52 14.61 -2.56
N MET A 8 3.91 13.74 -1.62
CA MET A 8 3.97 12.28 -1.85
C MET A 8 2.58 11.70 -2.16
N ALA A 9 1.56 12.17 -1.44
CA ALA A 9 0.17 11.78 -1.68
C ALA A 9 -0.34 12.21 -3.07
N GLU A 10 -0.01 13.42 -3.52
CA GLU A 10 -0.41 13.92 -4.84
C GLU A 10 0.23 13.16 -5.99
N GLN A 11 1.49 12.74 -5.85
CA GLN A 11 2.17 11.90 -6.86
C GLN A 11 1.42 10.57 -7.03
N LEU A 12 1.03 9.93 -5.93
CA LEU A 12 0.25 8.70 -5.94
C LEU A 12 -1.13 8.92 -6.58
N LYS A 13 -1.86 9.94 -6.15
CA LYS A 13 -3.18 10.30 -6.69
C LYS A 13 -3.13 10.58 -8.19
N ALA A 14 -2.12 11.33 -8.66
CA ALA A 14 -1.95 11.66 -10.06
C ALA A 14 -1.72 10.41 -10.94
N THR A 15 -1.12 9.36 -10.40
CA THR A 15 -0.94 8.10 -11.12
C THR A 15 -2.29 7.47 -11.48
N PHE A 16 -3.22 7.38 -10.52
CA PHE A 16 -4.56 6.87 -10.77
C PHE A 16 -5.37 7.77 -11.71
N LEU A 17 -5.26 9.10 -11.57
CA LEU A 17 -5.95 10.04 -12.45
C LEU A 17 -5.49 9.92 -13.90
N ARG A 18 -4.17 9.86 -14.15
CA ARG A 18 -3.61 9.66 -15.50
C ARG A 18 -4.09 8.36 -16.16
N LYS A 19 -4.20 7.28 -15.37
CA LYS A 19 -4.73 6.00 -15.89
C LYS A 19 -6.21 6.10 -16.22
N LYS A 20 -6.99 6.74 -15.35
CA LYS A 20 -8.43 6.98 -15.59
C LYS A 20 -8.66 7.78 -16.87
N GLU A 21 -7.91 8.86 -17.09
CA GLU A 21 -7.99 9.69 -18.31
C GLU A 21 -7.70 8.88 -19.59
N ARG A 22 -6.85 7.86 -19.48
CA ARG A 22 -6.51 6.98 -20.60
C ARG A 22 -7.43 5.75 -20.70
N ASN A 23 -8.45 5.66 -19.86
CA ASN A 23 -9.32 4.49 -19.72
C ASN A 23 -8.52 3.18 -19.48
N GLN A 24 -7.50 3.25 -18.64
CA GLN A 24 -6.62 2.15 -18.27
C GLN A 24 -6.68 1.89 -16.77
N ALA A 25 -6.54 0.64 -16.36
CA ALA A 25 -6.31 0.28 -14.97
C ALA A 25 -4.87 0.58 -14.55
N ALA A 26 -4.65 1.00 -13.30
CA ALA A 26 -3.33 1.05 -12.72
C ALA A 26 -2.89 -0.36 -12.29
N PHE A 27 -1.64 -0.72 -12.61
CA PHE A 27 -1.03 -1.94 -12.12
C PHE A 27 -0.27 -1.65 -10.83
N VAL A 28 -0.78 -2.19 -9.72
CA VAL A 28 -0.19 -2.10 -8.39
C VAL A 28 0.44 -3.44 -8.06
N ALA A 29 1.76 -3.47 -7.89
CA ALA A 29 2.52 -4.68 -7.67
C ALA A 29 3.00 -4.75 -6.21
N PHE A 30 2.84 -5.92 -5.56
CA PHE A 30 3.29 -6.17 -4.19
C PHE A 30 4.58 -7.00 -4.17
N LEU A 31 5.48 -6.67 -3.25
CA LEU A 31 6.60 -7.52 -2.85
C LEU A 31 6.90 -7.38 -1.35
N THR A 32 7.30 -8.46 -0.70
CA THR A 32 7.80 -8.42 0.68
C THR A 32 9.24 -7.93 0.69
N ALA A 33 9.54 -6.86 1.44
CA ALA A 33 10.91 -6.38 1.61
C ALA A 33 11.78 -7.45 2.27
N GLY A 34 12.95 -7.73 1.68
CA GLY A 34 13.88 -8.76 2.16
C GLY A 34 13.61 -10.16 1.64
N PHE A 35 12.65 -10.36 0.74
CA PHE A 35 12.37 -11.66 0.15
C PHE A 35 12.70 -11.66 -1.37
N PRO A 36 13.36 -12.71 -1.93
CA PRO A 36 13.97 -13.85 -1.20
C PRO A 36 15.19 -13.46 -0.38
N THR A 37 15.92 -12.39 -0.75
CA THR A 37 16.99 -11.79 0.04
C THR A 37 16.88 -10.27 0.09
N LYS A 38 17.63 -9.64 1.01
CA LYS A 38 17.69 -8.18 1.10
C LYS A 38 18.18 -7.54 -0.20
N ASP A 39 19.22 -8.10 -0.80
CA ASP A 39 19.82 -7.54 -2.03
C ASP A 39 18.88 -7.72 -3.23
N ASP A 40 18.18 -8.85 -3.33
CA ASP A 40 17.19 -9.08 -4.39
C ASP A 40 16.05 -8.06 -4.38
N THR A 41 15.64 -7.59 -3.20
CA THR A 41 14.53 -6.62 -3.08
C THR A 41 14.77 -5.38 -3.92
N LEU A 42 16.00 -4.87 -3.91
CA LEU A 42 16.34 -3.67 -4.69
C LEU A 42 16.23 -3.93 -6.19
N ASP A 43 16.75 -5.05 -6.67
CA ASP A 43 16.68 -5.43 -8.09
C ASP A 43 15.23 -5.70 -8.54
N LEU A 44 14.43 -6.31 -7.64
CA LEU A 44 13.00 -6.57 -7.87
C LEU A 44 12.19 -5.27 -7.98
N LEU A 45 12.47 -4.25 -7.18
CA LEU A 45 11.82 -2.93 -7.30
C LEU A 45 12.02 -2.34 -8.70
N PHE A 46 13.26 -2.37 -9.22
CA PHE A 46 13.55 -1.90 -10.58
C PHE A 46 12.95 -2.83 -11.65
N ALA A 47 12.91 -4.12 -11.41
CA ALA A 47 12.28 -5.06 -12.34
C ALA A 47 10.77 -4.81 -12.46
N LEU A 48 10.09 -4.54 -11.34
CA LEU A 48 8.67 -4.18 -11.34
C LEU A 48 8.40 -2.87 -12.08
N GLU A 49 9.22 -1.84 -11.85
CA GLU A 49 9.11 -0.58 -12.59
C GLU A 49 9.30 -0.78 -14.09
N ARG A 50 10.36 -1.51 -14.52
CA ARG A 50 10.58 -1.85 -15.93
C ARG A 50 9.47 -2.74 -16.50
N GLY A 51 8.84 -3.58 -15.66
CA GLY A 51 7.70 -4.41 -16.00
C GLY A 51 6.39 -3.63 -16.15
N GLY A 52 6.38 -2.33 -15.86
CA GLY A 52 5.24 -1.46 -16.06
C GLY A 52 4.34 -1.33 -14.83
N ALA A 53 4.83 -1.64 -13.64
CA ALA A 53 4.12 -1.31 -12.42
C ALA A 53 3.92 0.21 -12.31
N ASP A 54 2.71 0.63 -12.02
CA ASP A 54 2.34 2.04 -11.85
C ASP A 54 2.52 2.49 -10.39
N VAL A 55 2.42 1.54 -9.46
CA VAL A 55 2.64 1.69 -8.02
C VAL A 55 3.27 0.39 -7.52
N ILE A 56 4.18 0.49 -6.55
CA ILE A 56 4.73 -0.69 -5.86
C ILE A 56 4.33 -0.64 -4.39
N GLU A 57 3.72 -1.73 -3.92
CA GLU A 57 3.48 -1.98 -2.50
C GLU A 57 4.66 -2.75 -1.92
N VAL A 58 5.36 -2.13 -0.99
CA VAL A 58 6.47 -2.74 -0.27
C VAL A 58 5.95 -3.26 1.07
N GLY A 59 5.84 -4.58 1.17
CA GLY A 59 5.42 -5.27 2.38
C GLY A 59 6.47 -5.15 3.48
N VAL A 60 6.07 -4.61 4.64
CA VAL A 60 6.87 -4.57 5.86
C VAL A 60 6.73 -5.91 6.57
N PRO A 61 7.79 -6.70 6.73
CA PRO A 61 7.70 -8.02 7.37
C PRO A 61 7.20 -7.92 8.82
N PHE A 62 6.33 -8.86 9.19
CA PHE A 62 5.77 -8.96 10.53
C PHE A 62 5.63 -10.41 10.95
N SER A 63 5.84 -10.73 12.24
CA SER A 63 5.83 -12.09 12.78
C SER A 63 4.44 -12.71 12.84
N ASP A 64 3.40 -11.89 12.93
CA ASP A 64 2.02 -12.33 13.17
C ASP A 64 1.05 -11.82 12.10
N PRO A 65 1.27 -12.12 10.80
CA PRO A 65 0.54 -11.53 9.68
C PRO A 65 -0.82 -12.21 9.47
N GLN A 66 -1.78 -11.95 10.35
CA GLN A 66 -3.08 -12.65 10.45
C GLN A 66 -3.98 -12.49 9.21
N ALA A 67 -3.81 -11.42 8.45
CA ALA A 67 -4.58 -11.19 7.23
C ALA A 67 -3.97 -11.87 5.99
N ASP A 68 -2.72 -12.32 6.08
CA ASP A 68 -1.97 -12.86 4.96
C ASP A 68 -2.13 -14.38 4.80
N GLY A 69 -2.10 -14.85 3.56
CA GLY A 69 -2.07 -16.27 3.23
C GLY A 69 -0.68 -16.90 3.43
N PRO A 70 -0.59 -18.25 3.32
CA PRO A 70 0.63 -18.99 3.65
C PRO A 70 1.88 -18.51 2.89
N VAL A 71 1.74 -18.14 1.62
CA VAL A 71 2.86 -17.68 0.77
C VAL A 71 3.45 -16.37 1.28
N ILE A 72 2.58 -15.41 1.65
CA ILE A 72 3.03 -14.12 2.19
C ILE A 72 3.56 -14.29 3.61
N GLN A 73 2.95 -15.16 4.43
CA GLN A 73 3.49 -15.51 5.75
C GLN A 73 4.90 -16.09 5.65
N GLU A 74 5.14 -17.00 4.70
CA GLU A 74 6.46 -17.56 4.45
C GLU A 74 7.48 -16.50 4.05
N SER A 75 7.11 -15.61 3.11
CA SER A 75 7.99 -14.51 2.70
C SER A 75 8.30 -13.54 3.84
N ASN A 76 7.34 -13.26 4.73
CA ASN A 76 7.57 -12.48 5.94
C ASN A 76 8.59 -13.17 6.87
N ASN A 77 8.42 -14.48 7.13
CA ASN A 77 9.32 -15.23 8.00
C ASN A 77 10.75 -15.23 7.47
N ILE A 78 10.94 -15.51 6.17
CA ILE A 78 12.26 -15.49 5.52
C ILE A 78 12.92 -14.11 5.64
N ALA A 79 12.15 -13.04 5.43
CA ALA A 79 12.66 -11.68 5.55
C ALA A 79 13.06 -11.34 6.99
N LEU A 80 12.25 -11.74 7.98
CA LEU A 80 12.53 -11.53 9.41
C LEU A 80 13.79 -12.29 9.86
N GLU A 81 13.99 -13.53 9.38
CA GLU A 81 15.22 -14.30 9.65
C GLU A 81 16.47 -13.62 9.13
N GLN A 82 16.36 -12.80 8.09
CA GLN A 82 17.43 -11.97 7.55
C GLN A 82 17.56 -10.61 8.26
N GLY A 83 16.81 -10.37 9.33
CA GLY A 83 16.86 -9.15 10.12
C GLY A 83 16.20 -7.95 9.45
N ILE A 84 15.26 -8.16 8.54
CA ILE A 84 14.51 -7.07 7.94
C ILE A 84 13.44 -6.59 8.92
N ASP A 85 13.57 -5.37 9.34
CA ASP A 85 12.62 -4.60 10.13
C ASP A 85 12.11 -3.37 9.35
N TYR A 86 11.30 -2.55 10.00
CA TYR A 86 10.79 -1.31 9.39
C TYR A 86 11.92 -0.37 8.94
N ALA A 87 12.99 -0.21 9.74
CA ALA A 87 14.11 0.65 9.40
C ALA A 87 14.88 0.15 8.19
N GLN A 88 15.03 -1.20 8.05
CA GLN A 88 15.65 -1.80 6.88
C GLN A 88 14.79 -1.60 5.63
N CYS A 89 13.46 -1.70 5.73
CA CYS A 89 12.55 -1.39 4.61
C CYS A 89 12.75 0.06 4.14
N LEU A 90 12.84 1.03 5.04
CA LEU A 90 13.11 2.42 4.70
C LEU A 90 14.48 2.61 4.04
N SER A 91 15.50 1.89 4.52
CA SER A 91 16.84 1.93 3.92
C SER A 91 16.83 1.44 2.46
N ILE A 92 16.12 0.35 2.18
CA ILE A 92 15.95 -0.20 0.82
C ILE A 92 15.26 0.82 -0.10
N ILE A 93 14.15 1.42 0.36
CA ILE A 93 13.42 2.44 -0.41
C ILE A 93 14.31 3.65 -0.70
N LYS A 94 15.03 4.14 0.29
CA LYS A 94 15.94 5.28 0.14
C LYS A 94 17.03 4.99 -0.88
N GLU A 95 17.61 3.80 -0.86
CA GLU A 95 18.62 3.36 -1.83
C GLU A 95 18.02 3.24 -3.23
N ALA A 96 16.82 2.65 -3.38
CA ALA A 96 16.12 2.58 -4.65
C ALA A 96 15.87 3.98 -5.25
N ARG A 97 15.45 4.95 -4.42
CA ARG A 97 15.28 6.33 -4.86
C ARG A 97 16.60 6.98 -5.29
N ALA A 98 17.67 6.78 -4.52
CA ALA A 98 19.00 7.29 -4.86
C ALA A 98 19.54 6.71 -6.18
N ARG A 99 19.16 5.48 -6.53
CA ARG A 99 19.48 4.83 -7.81
C ARG A 99 18.51 5.18 -8.94
N GLY A 100 17.49 5.99 -8.69
CA GLY A 100 16.63 6.56 -9.73
C GLY A 100 15.25 5.91 -9.89
N LEU A 101 14.79 5.07 -8.98
CA LEU A 101 13.41 4.54 -8.98
C LEU A 101 12.39 5.67 -8.89
N GLN A 102 11.46 5.75 -9.85
CA GLN A 102 10.50 6.86 -9.97
C GLN A 102 9.07 6.47 -9.58
N VAL A 103 8.70 5.21 -9.75
CA VAL A 103 7.33 4.73 -9.50
C VAL A 103 6.93 4.98 -8.04
N PRO A 104 5.69 5.44 -7.74
CA PRO A 104 5.22 5.60 -6.37
C PRO A 104 5.34 4.32 -5.55
N ILE A 105 5.77 4.46 -4.29
CA ILE A 105 5.90 3.37 -3.33
C ILE A 105 4.92 3.56 -2.18
N ILE A 106 4.18 2.50 -1.84
CA ILE A 106 3.34 2.42 -0.65
C ILE A 106 3.94 1.38 0.30
N LEU A 107 4.09 1.74 1.57
CA LEU A 107 4.41 0.78 2.61
C LEU A 107 3.12 0.07 3.04
N MET A 108 3.11 -1.25 2.91
CA MET A 108 1.98 -2.10 3.31
C MET A 108 2.38 -3.01 4.45
N GLY A 109 1.57 -3.09 5.49
CA GLY A 109 1.86 -3.96 6.62
C GLY A 109 0.88 -3.80 7.77
N TYR A 110 1.32 -4.20 8.94
CA TYR A 110 0.57 -4.21 10.18
C TYR A 110 0.93 -3.01 11.05
N TYR A 111 0.03 -2.65 11.95
CA TYR A 111 0.19 -1.46 12.79
C TYR A 111 1.32 -1.62 13.83
N ASN A 112 1.48 -2.83 14.40
CA ASN A 112 2.42 -3.04 15.50
C ASN A 112 3.88 -2.62 15.17
N PRO A 113 4.49 -2.96 14.01
CA PRO A 113 5.81 -2.46 13.64
C PRO A 113 5.91 -0.92 13.59
N LEU A 114 4.86 -0.26 13.11
CA LEU A 114 4.80 1.21 13.04
C LEU A 114 4.67 1.83 14.43
N HIS A 115 3.83 1.25 15.28
CA HIS A 115 3.64 1.68 16.66
C HIS A 115 4.93 1.50 17.49
N ALA A 116 5.59 0.35 17.37
CA ALA A 116 6.87 0.08 18.04
C ALA A 116 7.99 1.03 17.60
N TYR A 117 8.01 1.44 16.32
CA TYR A 117 8.95 2.43 15.80
C TYR A 117 8.61 3.86 16.27
N GLY A 118 7.36 4.10 16.63
CA GLY A 118 6.76 5.40 16.95
C GLY A 118 6.09 6.02 15.72
N GLU A 119 4.78 6.21 15.76
CA GLU A 119 3.94 6.59 14.63
C GLU A 119 4.42 7.82 13.86
N GLU A 120 4.64 8.94 14.57
CA GLU A 120 5.12 10.19 13.96
C GLU A 120 6.51 10.01 13.32
N ARG A 121 7.39 9.28 14.01
CA ARG A 121 8.71 8.96 13.49
C ARG A 121 8.63 8.06 12.27
N ALA A 122 7.76 7.04 12.30
CA ALA A 122 7.56 6.12 11.20
C ALA A 122 7.13 6.86 9.93
N VAL A 123 6.15 7.75 10.04
CA VAL A 123 5.65 8.52 8.88
C VAL A 123 6.69 9.50 8.36
N ARG A 124 7.35 10.26 9.24
CA ARG A 124 8.40 11.21 8.87
C ARG A 124 9.57 10.53 8.16
N ASP A 125 10.06 9.40 8.72
CA ASP A 125 11.21 8.70 8.20
C ASP A 125 10.86 7.97 6.88
N ALA A 126 9.61 7.48 6.71
CA ALA A 126 9.11 6.95 5.45
C ALA A 126 9.08 8.00 4.34
N ARG A 127 8.59 9.22 4.64
CA ARG A 127 8.66 10.34 3.70
C ARG A 127 10.10 10.66 3.31
N ALA A 128 10.99 10.74 4.29
CA ALA A 128 12.41 11.02 4.04
C ALA A 128 13.09 9.91 3.21
N ALA A 129 12.64 8.68 3.30
CA ALA A 129 13.08 7.56 2.46
C ALA A 129 12.52 7.62 1.03
N GLY A 130 11.43 8.37 0.80
CA GLY A 130 10.80 8.51 -0.51
C GLY A 130 9.59 7.60 -0.74
N ALA A 131 8.96 7.08 0.32
CA ALA A 131 7.66 6.43 0.24
C ALA A 131 6.55 7.47 0.01
N ASN A 132 5.43 7.05 -0.59
CA ASN A 132 4.33 7.93 -0.95
C ASN A 132 3.12 7.80 0.00
N GLY A 133 2.99 6.69 0.72
CA GLY A 133 1.86 6.45 1.60
C GLY A 133 1.90 5.10 2.29
N PHE A 134 0.77 4.78 2.93
CA PHE A 134 0.62 3.60 3.77
C PHE A 134 -0.70 2.87 3.50
N ILE A 135 -0.63 1.54 3.52
CA ILE A 135 -1.74 0.61 3.73
C ILE A 135 -1.46 -0.10 5.05
N VAL A 136 -2.28 0.13 6.08
CA VAL A 136 -2.15 -0.53 7.38
C VAL A 136 -3.36 -1.43 7.58
N VAL A 137 -3.14 -2.75 7.47
CA VAL A 137 -4.22 -3.72 7.28
C VAL A 137 -5.10 -3.95 8.51
N ASP A 138 -4.58 -3.71 9.70
CA ASP A 138 -5.23 -3.94 11.00
C ASP A 138 -5.50 -2.66 11.80
N LEU A 139 -5.26 -1.47 11.23
CA LEU A 139 -5.52 -0.21 11.89
C LEU A 139 -6.92 0.31 11.53
N LEU A 140 -7.82 0.29 12.49
CA LEU A 140 -9.15 0.86 12.33
C LEU A 140 -9.08 2.39 12.29
N PRO A 141 -9.81 3.06 11.37
CA PRO A 141 -9.82 4.51 11.27
C PRO A 141 -10.18 5.24 12.56
N GLU A 142 -11.01 4.62 13.41
CA GLU A 142 -11.41 5.15 14.71
C GLU A 142 -10.25 5.20 15.71
N GLU A 143 -9.27 4.33 15.56
CA GLU A 143 -8.06 4.24 16.38
C GLU A 143 -6.85 4.93 15.74
N ALA A 144 -6.96 5.27 14.45
CA ALA A 144 -5.86 5.80 13.64
C ALA A 144 -5.57 7.30 13.84
N GLY A 145 -6.19 7.95 14.82
CA GLY A 145 -6.16 9.42 14.95
C GLY A 145 -4.77 10.04 14.91
N GLN A 146 -3.82 9.50 15.68
CA GLN A 146 -2.43 9.97 15.72
C GLN A 146 -1.69 9.66 14.42
N PHE A 147 -1.85 8.46 13.90
CA PHE A 147 -1.21 8.05 12.65
C PHE A 147 -1.70 8.87 11.44
N LEU A 148 -3.01 9.09 11.33
CA LEU A 148 -3.61 9.94 10.27
C LEU A 148 -3.15 11.39 10.41
N HIS A 149 -3.02 11.90 11.64
CA HIS A 149 -2.48 13.23 11.88
C HIS A 149 -1.03 13.33 11.35
N ALA A 150 -0.17 12.36 11.68
CA ALA A 150 1.20 12.31 11.20
C ALA A 150 1.26 12.23 9.66
N CYS A 151 0.44 11.38 9.03
CA CYS A 151 0.36 11.30 7.57
C CYS A 151 0.01 12.65 6.93
N ARG A 152 -0.97 13.37 7.47
CA ARG A 152 -1.35 14.71 6.98
C ARG A 152 -0.24 15.74 7.13
N GLN A 153 0.45 15.76 8.28
CA GLN A 153 1.58 16.66 8.53
C GLN A 153 2.71 16.43 7.52
N GLU A 154 3.01 15.19 7.24
CA GLU A 154 4.07 14.79 6.31
C GLU A 154 3.59 14.68 4.85
N LYS A 155 2.31 14.98 4.57
CA LYS A 155 1.71 14.92 3.24
C LYS A 155 1.89 13.53 2.57
N MET A 156 1.80 12.49 3.39
CA MET A 156 1.81 11.08 3.00
C MET A 156 0.39 10.58 2.80
N ALA A 157 0.18 9.71 1.82
CA ALA A 157 -1.14 9.12 1.58
C ALA A 157 -1.48 8.06 2.62
N PHE A 158 -2.73 8.08 3.09
CA PHE A 158 -3.34 6.96 3.77
C PHE A 158 -4.34 6.28 2.83
N VAL A 159 -4.23 4.96 2.72
CA VAL A 159 -5.08 4.14 1.85
C VAL A 159 -5.94 3.23 2.73
N PRO A 160 -7.23 3.52 2.90
CA PRO A 160 -8.12 2.67 3.68
C PRO A 160 -8.49 1.40 2.91
N LEU A 161 -8.84 0.34 3.66
CA LEU A 161 -9.30 -0.92 3.12
C LEU A 161 -10.81 -1.05 3.23
N VAL A 162 -11.41 -1.68 2.22
CA VAL A 162 -12.80 -2.14 2.24
C VAL A 162 -12.87 -3.62 1.88
N ALA A 163 -13.81 -4.32 2.49
CA ALA A 163 -14.05 -5.75 2.29
C ALA A 163 -15.46 -5.99 1.72
N PRO A 164 -15.79 -7.18 1.24
CA PRO A 164 -17.14 -7.52 0.76
C PRO A 164 -18.25 -7.25 1.79
N THR A 165 -17.93 -7.35 3.09
CA THR A 165 -18.83 -7.09 4.21
C THR A 165 -19.03 -5.60 4.52
N THR A 166 -18.18 -4.71 4.00
CA THR A 166 -18.28 -3.27 4.26
C THR A 166 -19.56 -2.71 3.65
N ASP A 167 -20.37 -2.01 4.44
CA ASP A 167 -21.56 -1.33 3.95
C ASP A 167 -21.24 0.00 3.25
N VAL A 168 -22.23 0.56 2.56
CA VAL A 168 -22.04 1.77 1.76
C VAL A 168 -21.80 3.01 2.63
N GLU A 169 -22.36 3.07 3.83
CA GLU A 169 -22.13 4.19 4.76
C GLU A 169 -20.69 4.18 5.25
N ARG A 170 -20.18 3.00 5.56
CA ARG A 170 -18.77 2.82 5.93
C ARG A 170 -17.84 3.18 4.76
N VAL A 171 -18.20 2.82 3.52
CA VAL A 171 -17.44 3.23 2.34
C VAL A 171 -17.39 4.75 2.22
N ARG A 172 -18.51 5.46 2.42
CA ARG A 172 -18.55 6.94 2.40
C ARG A 172 -17.60 7.54 3.43
N TYR A 173 -17.65 7.03 4.66
CA TYR A 173 -16.74 7.47 5.72
C TYR A 173 -15.26 7.23 5.35
N LEU A 174 -14.90 6.02 4.93
CA LEU A 174 -13.53 5.69 4.54
C LEU A 174 -13.05 6.53 3.35
N SER A 175 -13.95 6.90 2.44
CA SER A 175 -13.64 7.77 1.31
C SER A 175 -13.15 9.17 1.74
N THR A 176 -13.60 9.66 2.89
CA THR A 176 -13.14 10.96 3.43
C THR A 176 -11.72 10.91 3.98
N LEU A 177 -11.20 9.71 4.22
CA LEU A 177 -9.86 9.46 4.74
C LEU A 177 -8.88 9.06 3.64
N ALA A 178 -9.39 8.65 2.48
CA ALA A 178 -8.56 8.18 1.36
C ALA A 178 -7.90 9.34 0.62
N ASP A 179 -6.57 9.37 0.59
CA ASP A 179 -5.83 10.44 -0.09
C ASP A 179 -5.61 10.17 -1.59
N ALA A 180 -5.61 8.90 -2.01
CA ALA A 180 -5.34 8.55 -3.41
C ALA A 180 -6.29 7.49 -3.98
N PHE A 181 -6.48 6.39 -3.28
CA PHE A 181 -7.38 5.30 -3.66
C PHE A 181 -7.86 4.53 -2.43
N ILE A 182 -8.83 3.63 -2.63
CA ILE A 182 -9.30 2.68 -1.62
C ILE A 182 -8.86 1.29 -2.05
N TYR A 183 -8.25 0.54 -1.13
CA TYR A 183 -7.89 -0.86 -1.35
C TYR A 183 -9.11 -1.76 -1.14
N VAL A 184 -9.51 -2.50 -2.16
CA VAL A 184 -10.64 -3.43 -2.11
C VAL A 184 -10.11 -4.84 -1.91
N VAL A 185 -10.33 -5.40 -0.73
CA VAL A 185 -10.08 -6.83 -0.45
C VAL A 185 -11.15 -7.62 -1.19
N SER A 186 -10.75 -8.41 -2.18
CA SER A 186 -11.69 -9.13 -3.06
C SER A 186 -12.28 -10.41 -2.46
N ARG A 187 -11.69 -10.92 -1.37
CA ARG A 187 -12.07 -12.18 -0.72
C ARG A 187 -12.13 -12.04 0.79
N LEU A 188 -13.04 -12.80 1.41
CA LEU A 188 -13.06 -13.05 2.84
C LEU A 188 -12.12 -14.23 3.17
N GLY A 189 -11.28 -14.07 4.17
CA GLY A 189 -10.29 -15.07 4.59
C GLY A 189 -8.86 -14.63 4.28
N THR A 190 -7.89 -15.54 4.45
CA THR A 190 -6.47 -15.24 4.19
C THR A 190 -6.21 -15.00 2.71
N THR A 191 -5.42 -13.97 2.41
CA THR A 191 -5.06 -13.58 1.04
C THR A 191 -4.00 -14.51 0.45
N GLY A 192 -4.02 -14.67 -0.87
CA GLY A 192 -3.04 -15.48 -1.61
C GLY A 192 -3.40 -15.64 -3.07
N ALA A 193 -2.44 -16.11 -3.86
CA ALA A 193 -2.60 -16.30 -5.30
C ALA A 193 -3.80 -17.20 -5.63
N SER A 194 -4.61 -16.80 -6.59
CA SER A 194 -5.74 -17.55 -7.08
C SER A 194 -5.87 -17.41 -8.60
N ASN A 195 -6.22 -18.52 -9.25
CA ASN A 195 -6.40 -18.58 -10.70
C ASN A 195 -7.79 -18.11 -11.15
N THR A 196 -8.69 -17.74 -10.23
CA THR A 196 -10.06 -17.34 -10.54
C THR A 196 -10.44 -16.03 -9.87
N VAL A 197 -10.90 -15.07 -10.66
CA VAL A 197 -11.57 -13.88 -10.16
C VAL A 197 -12.99 -14.26 -9.76
N SER A 198 -13.46 -13.82 -8.57
CA SER A 198 -14.81 -14.09 -8.13
C SER A 198 -15.83 -13.50 -9.10
N SER A 199 -16.85 -14.28 -9.48
CA SER A 199 -17.98 -13.80 -10.31
C SER A 199 -18.76 -12.66 -9.63
N SER A 200 -18.67 -12.52 -8.30
CA SER A 200 -19.30 -11.46 -7.52
C SER A 200 -18.46 -10.18 -7.42
N LEU A 201 -17.26 -10.13 -8.02
CA LEU A 201 -16.40 -8.93 -7.93
C LEU A 201 -17.06 -7.71 -8.58
N GLY A 202 -17.74 -7.90 -9.72
CA GLY A 202 -18.47 -6.81 -10.39
C GLY A 202 -19.53 -6.18 -9.49
N ASP A 203 -20.33 -7.01 -8.81
CA ASP A 203 -21.37 -6.55 -7.88
C ASP A 203 -20.77 -5.85 -6.66
N LEU A 204 -19.65 -6.37 -6.13
CA LEU A 204 -18.92 -5.73 -5.05
C LEU A 204 -18.42 -4.34 -5.45
N LEU A 205 -17.78 -4.22 -6.62
CA LEU A 205 -17.31 -2.94 -7.12
C LEU A 205 -18.44 -1.96 -7.39
N ALA A 206 -19.57 -2.41 -7.93
CA ALA A 206 -20.77 -1.58 -8.12
C ALA A 206 -21.31 -1.08 -6.78
N LYS A 207 -21.40 -1.96 -5.76
CA LYS A 207 -21.78 -1.59 -4.39
C LYS A 207 -20.86 -0.50 -3.82
N ILE A 208 -19.54 -0.70 -3.91
CA ILE A 208 -18.56 0.27 -3.38
C ILE A 208 -18.65 1.60 -4.14
N ARG A 209 -18.76 1.56 -5.46
CA ARG A 209 -18.93 2.74 -6.33
C ARG A 209 -20.18 3.56 -6.02
N SER A 210 -21.23 2.96 -5.48
CA SER A 210 -22.41 3.73 -5.04
C SER A 210 -22.12 4.63 -3.82
N GLY A 211 -21.02 4.40 -3.13
CA GLY A 211 -20.59 5.18 -1.96
C GLY A 211 -19.42 6.13 -2.21
N THR A 212 -18.70 6.03 -3.35
CA THR A 212 -17.47 6.81 -3.56
C THR A 212 -17.08 6.95 -5.03
N ASP A 213 -16.47 8.11 -5.37
CA ASP A 213 -15.79 8.37 -6.64
C ASP A 213 -14.27 8.21 -6.54
N VAL A 214 -13.76 7.91 -5.35
CA VAL A 214 -12.32 7.65 -5.12
C VAL A 214 -11.89 6.42 -5.96
N PRO A 215 -10.71 6.45 -6.59
CA PRO A 215 -10.17 5.29 -7.30
C PRO A 215 -10.17 4.04 -6.41
N LEU A 216 -10.44 2.88 -7.03
CA LEU A 216 -10.41 1.58 -6.34
C LEU A 216 -9.27 0.73 -6.90
N ALA A 217 -8.46 0.14 -6.03
CA ALA A 217 -7.51 -0.90 -6.37
C ALA A 217 -7.98 -2.23 -5.76
N VAL A 218 -8.08 -3.26 -6.59
CA VAL A 218 -8.55 -4.60 -6.15
C VAL A 218 -7.34 -5.44 -5.81
N GLY A 219 -7.28 -5.91 -4.56
CA GLY A 219 -6.25 -6.81 -4.06
C GLY A 219 -6.77 -8.22 -3.80
N PHE A 220 -5.86 -9.19 -3.80
CA PHE A 220 -6.15 -10.60 -3.69
C PHE A 220 -5.36 -11.24 -2.54
#